data_2d1aff6c7913e4d153f532e9f31541a0
#
_entry.id   2d1aff6c7913e4d153f532e9f31541a0
#
_cell.length_a   1.000
_cell.length_b   1.000
_cell.length_c   1.000
_cell.angle_alpha   90.00
_cell.angle_beta   90.00
_cell.angle_gamma   90.00
#
_symmetry.space_group_name_H-M   'P 1'
#
loop_
_entity.id
_entity.type
_entity.pdbx_description
1 polymer ?
#
loop_
_entity_poly.entity_id
_entity_poly.type
_entity_poly.pdbx_seq_one_letter_code
_entity_poly.pdbx_strand_id
1 'polypeptide(L)'
;LANYQVGEIWQGELCNRSKNGKIFWVDSTIVPLLNEAGKPNQFIVIRKDITKEKEAEKEIIEYAEDLERINKELDQFAYVVSHDLKAPLRAINNLSEWIEEDLEESLTEDTRTNMNLMRGRVHRMENLINGILEYSRIGRKQSVEHIVDLNELVSERLSPELLPSNFQFVMPNNLPVFKTERVAIEQVFSNFVSNAIKYNTSKNPMVEIGVKENGRFYEFFVADNGPGIEPEYHDQVFVIFQTLQSRDKIESTGVGLAIVKKIIHEKGGEVWIESEKDKGAKFYFTWPKYRLNN
;
A
#
# COMPACT_ATOMS: atom_id res chain seq x y z
N LEU A 1 44.46 14.23 -3.51
CA LEU A 1 45.46 14.65 -4.56
C LEU A 1 46.35 13.49 -5.05
N ALA A 2 46.01 12.24 -4.77
CA ALA A 2 46.91 11.11 -5.00
C ALA A 2 47.04 10.62 -6.45
N ASN A 3 46.30 11.16 -7.43
CA ASN A 3 46.33 10.74 -8.85
C ASN A 3 46.47 11.91 -9.84
N TYR A 4 47.22 12.94 -9.49
CA TYR A 4 47.47 14.08 -10.39
C TYR A 4 48.57 13.68 -11.39
N GLN A 5 48.21 13.45 -12.66
CA GLN A 5 49.20 13.38 -13.75
C GLN A 5 49.56 14.81 -14.17
N VAL A 6 50.85 15.04 -14.32
CA VAL A 6 51.36 16.37 -14.66
C VAL A 6 50.81 16.82 -16.00
N GLY A 7 50.00 17.86 -16.01
CA GLY A 7 49.42 18.47 -17.24
C GLY A 7 47.95 18.15 -17.48
N GLU A 8 47.28 17.36 -16.66
CA GLU A 8 45.84 17.03 -16.79
C GLU A 8 44.94 18.01 -15.99
N ILE A 9 43.70 18.16 -16.46
CA ILE A 9 42.68 18.94 -15.72
C ILE A 9 42.22 18.07 -14.54
N TRP A 10 42.26 18.66 -13.36
CA TRP A 10 41.70 18.01 -12.16
C TRP A 10 40.33 18.63 -11.83
N GLN A 11 39.36 17.79 -11.54
CA GLN A 11 38.03 18.19 -11.03
C GLN A 11 37.62 17.33 -9.85
N GLY A 12 37.06 17.99 -8.82
CA GLY A 12 36.56 17.30 -7.65
C GLY A 12 36.08 18.22 -6.54
N GLU A 13 35.33 17.63 -5.63
CA GLU A 13 34.84 18.30 -4.44
C GLU A 13 35.92 18.33 -3.34
N LEU A 14 36.08 19.47 -2.72
CA LEU A 14 37.05 19.69 -1.64
C LEU A 14 36.33 20.26 -0.42
N CYS A 15 36.60 19.63 0.73
CA CYS A 15 36.21 20.19 2.02
C CYS A 15 37.32 21.05 2.56
N ASN A 16 37.03 22.32 2.81
CA ASN A 16 37.98 23.33 3.28
C ASN A 16 37.55 23.91 4.63
N ARG A 17 38.50 24.55 5.32
CA ARG A 17 38.24 25.29 6.55
C ARG A 17 38.69 26.73 6.38
N SER A 18 37.79 27.66 6.64
CA SER A 18 38.07 29.09 6.63
C SER A 18 38.90 29.52 7.84
N LYS A 19 39.46 30.74 7.84
CA LYS A 19 40.27 31.26 8.95
C LYS A 19 39.53 31.33 10.29
N ASN A 20 38.22 31.52 10.25
CA ASN A 20 37.35 31.53 11.44
C ASN A 20 36.89 30.12 11.89
N GLY A 21 37.43 29.05 11.29
CA GLY A 21 37.16 27.68 11.65
C GLY A 21 35.92 27.04 10.93
N LYS A 22 35.16 27.83 10.17
CA LYS A 22 33.97 27.32 9.46
C LYS A 22 34.38 26.40 8.31
N ILE A 23 33.76 25.20 8.25
CA ILE A 23 33.91 24.25 7.16
C ILE A 23 33.04 24.68 6.00
N PHE A 24 33.57 24.58 4.77
CA PHE A 24 32.83 24.81 3.53
C PHE A 24 33.30 23.88 2.42
N TRP A 25 32.39 23.55 1.53
CA TRP A 25 32.61 22.67 0.40
C TRP A 25 32.69 23.43 -0.89
N VAL A 26 33.68 23.11 -1.73
CA VAL A 26 33.81 23.68 -3.06
C VAL A 26 33.97 22.58 -4.10
N ASP A 27 33.25 22.71 -5.21
CA ASP A 27 33.57 21.97 -6.44
C ASP A 27 34.67 22.79 -7.14
N SER A 28 35.82 22.15 -7.36
CA SER A 28 37.01 22.78 -7.85
C SER A 28 37.46 22.16 -9.15
N THR A 29 37.69 22.98 -10.18
CA THR A 29 38.37 22.59 -11.42
C THR A 29 39.72 23.30 -11.47
N ILE A 30 40.79 22.53 -11.62
CA ILE A 30 42.18 23.03 -11.71
C ILE A 30 42.70 22.71 -13.10
N VAL A 31 42.97 23.74 -13.87
CA VAL A 31 43.47 23.64 -15.24
C VAL A 31 44.94 24.15 -15.27
N PRO A 32 45.91 23.28 -15.57
CA PRO A 32 47.28 23.68 -15.73
C PRO A 32 47.50 24.38 -17.06
N LEU A 33 48.18 25.51 -17.06
CA LEU A 33 48.72 26.18 -18.26
C LEU A 33 50.15 25.71 -18.49
N LEU A 34 50.39 25.09 -19.63
CA LEU A 34 51.70 24.53 -19.97
C LEU A 34 52.59 25.59 -20.67
N ASN A 35 53.88 25.58 -20.33
CA ASN A 35 54.89 26.40 -21.05
C ASN A 35 55.28 25.69 -22.38
N GLU A 36 56.19 26.31 -23.14
CA GLU A 36 56.70 25.80 -24.43
C GLU A 36 57.36 24.41 -24.30
N ALA A 37 57.82 24.03 -23.10
CA ALA A 37 58.41 22.76 -22.81
C ALA A 37 57.40 21.69 -22.34
N GLY A 38 56.08 22.00 -22.39
CA GLY A 38 55.01 21.09 -21.99
C GLY A 38 54.88 20.92 -20.46
N LYS A 39 55.51 21.76 -19.64
CA LYS A 39 55.45 21.71 -18.20
C LYS A 39 54.47 22.75 -17.65
N PRO A 40 53.69 22.44 -16.57
CA PRO A 40 52.83 23.39 -15.92
C PRO A 40 53.59 24.60 -15.39
N ASN A 41 53.19 25.80 -15.79
CA ASN A 41 53.79 27.08 -15.37
C ASN A 41 52.83 27.91 -14.53
N GLN A 42 51.53 27.82 -14.82
CA GLN A 42 50.45 28.47 -14.06
C GLN A 42 49.26 27.55 -13.95
N PHE A 43 48.34 27.86 -13.04
CA PHE A 43 47.10 27.12 -12.85
C PHE A 43 45.91 28.07 -12.83
N ILE A 44 44.88 27.77 -13.58
CA ILE A 44 43.57 28.38 -13.45
C ILE A 44 42.76 27.49 -12.50
N VAL A 45 42.25 28.09 -11.42
CA VAL A 45 41.43 27.41 -10.46
C VAL A 45 40.04 28.05 -10.44
N ILE A 46 39.03 27.26 -10.83
CA ILE A 46 37.63 27.66 -10.78
C ILE A 46 37.01 26.94 -9.59
N ARG A 47 36.31 27.65 -8.72
CA ARG A 47 35.65 27.08 -7.54
C ARG A 47 34.22 27.56 -7.45
N LYS A 48 33.31 26.59 -7.27
CA LYS A 48 31.90 26.85 -6.92
C LYS A 48 31.71 26.46 -5.46
N ASP A 49 31.16 27.34 -4.64
CA ASP A 49 30.73 26.98 -3.28
C ASP A 49 29.49 26.08 -3.36
N ILE A 50 29.61 24.88 -2.85
CA ILE A 50 28.57 23.85 -2.81
C ILE A 50 28.18 23.49 -1.36
N THR A 51 28.47 24.36 -0.41
CA THR A 51 28.25 24.13 1.02
C THR A 51 26.77 23.91 1.32
N LYS A 52 25.90 24.75 0.76
CA LYS A 52 24.45 24.63 0.96
C LYS A 52 23.87 23.36 0.36
N GLU A 53 24.36 22.97 -0.81
CA GLU A 53 23.97 21.72 -1.47
C GLU A 53 24.36 20.52 -0.61
N LYS A 54 25.56 20.50 -0.03
CA LYS A 54 26.03 19.44 0.86
C LYS A 54 25.31 19.42 2.22
N GLU A 55 24.97 20.56 2.77
CA GLU A 55 24.17 20.67 3.99
C GLU A 55 22.76 20.10 3.75
N ALA A 56 22.11 20.47 2.64
CA ALA A 56 20.79 19.97 2.28
C ALA A 56 20.82 18.46 1.98
N GLU A 57 21.84 17.97 1.26
CA GLU A 57 22.01 16.52 1.01
C GLU A 57 22.13 15.73 2.33
N LYS A 58 22.91 16.25 3.27
CA LYS A 58 23.09 15.64 4.59
C LYS A 58 21.77 15.62 5.38
N GLU A 59 21.03 16.73 5.42
CA GLU A 59 19.72 16.79 6.08
C GLU A 59 18.73 15.77 5.48
N ILE A 60 18.69 15.63 4.15
CA ILE A 60 17.83 14.65 3.48
C ILE A 60 18.19 13.22 3.90
N ILE A 61 19.50 12.90 3.99
CA ILE A 61 19.95 11.58 4.43
C ILE A 61 19.53 11.33 5.89
N GLU A 62 19.76 12.30 6.78
CA GLU A 62 19.38 12.19 8.20
C GLU A 62 17.86 11.99 8.36
N TYR A 63 17.03 12.76 7.62
CA TYR A 63 15.59 12.56 7.63
C TYR A 63 15.16 11.20 7.08
N ALA A 64 15.82 10.70 6.03
CA ALA A 64 15.53 9.39 5.46
C ALA A 64 15.83 8.26 6.46
N GLU A 65 16.99 8.35 7.17
CA GLU A 65 17.37 7.39 8.20
C GLU A 65 16.39 7.41 9.40
N ASP A 66 15.98 8.60 9.83
CA ASP A 66 15.02 8.77 10.92
C ASP A 66 13.64 8.21 10.53
N LEU A 67 13.17 8.48 9.33
CA LEU A 67 11.91 7.93 8.81
C LEU A 67 11.97 6.40 8.72
N GLU A 68 13.08 5.83 8.28
CA GLU A 68 13.26 4.37 8.23
C GLU A 68 13.23 3.76 9.63
N ARG A 69 13.90 4.40 10.59
CA ARG A 69 13.92 3.96 12.00
C ARG A 69 12.52 3.98 12.62
N ILE A 70 11.81 5.13 12.53
CA ILE A 70 10.45 5.28 13.06
C ILE A 70 9.51 4.26 12.43
N ASN A 71 9.67 4.02 11.14
CA ASN A 71 8.86 3.05 10.40
C ASN A 71 9.08 1.61 10.90
N LYS A 72 10.35 1.22 11.17
CA LYS A 72 10.68 -0.09 11.77
C LYS A 72 10.12 -0.24 13.19
N GLU A 73 10.22 0.81 14.00
CA GLU A 73 9.67 0.81 15.37
C GLU A 73 8.14 0.65 15.36
N LEU A 74 7.45 1.35 14.45
CA LEU A 74 5.99 1.23 14.30
C LEU A 74 5.57 -0.18 13.87
N ASP A 75 6.36 -0.84 13.03
CA ASP A 75 6.11 -2.23 12.62
C ASP A 75 6.25 -3.21 13.78
N GLN A 76 7.34 -3.08 14.50
CA GLN A 76 7.59 -3.93 15.64
C GLN A 76 6.50 -3.74 16.70
N PHE A 77 6.10 -2.51 16.94
CA PHE A 77 4.98 -2.19 17.83
C PHE A 77 3.67 -2.84 17.37
N ALA A 78 3.29 -2.64 16.09
CA ALA A 78 2.08 -3.24 15.53
C ALA A 78 2.10 -4.77 15.61
N TYR A 79 3.25 -5.40 15.37
CA TYR A 79 3.41 -6.85 15.46
C TYR A 79 3.25 -7.36 16.90
N VAL A 80 3.97 -6.76 17.87
CA VAL A 80 3.94 -7.18 19.27
C VAL A 80 2.54 -7.01 19.85
N VAL A 81 1.94 -5.82 19.69
CA VAL A 81 0.59 -5.54 20.19
C VAL A 81 -0.43 -6.50 19.58
N SER A 82 -0.32 -6.78 18.28
CA SER A 82 -1.25 -7.71 17.61
C SER A 82 -1.12 -9.13 18.13
N HIS A 83 0.11 -9.61 18.36
CA HIS A 83 0.37 -10.92 18.93
C HIS A 83 -0.24 -11.03 20.33
N ASP A 84 0.00 -10.02 21.17
CA ASP A 84 -0.42 -10.03 22.57
C ASP A 84 -1.95 -9.85 22.74
N LEU A 85 -2.60 -9.20 21.75
CA LEU A 85 -4.05 -9.12 21.70
C LEU A 85 -4.72 -10.40 21.21
N LYS A 86 -4.08 -11.17 20.32
CA LYS A 86 -4.67 -12.43 19.80
C LYS A 86 -4.75 -13.53 20.85
N ALA A 87 -3.76 -13.62 21.74
CA ALA A 87 -3.73 -14.67 22.75
C ALA A 87 -4.97 -14.66 23.68
N PRO A 88 -5.33 -13.51 24.33
CA PRO A 88 -6.54 -13.45 25.15
C PRO A 88 -7.83 -13.64 24.35
N LEU A 89 -7.89 -13.17 23.09
CA LEU A 89 -9.07 -13.38 22.24
C LEU A 89 -9.32 -14.85 21.94
N ARG A 90 -8.26 -15.61 21.61
CA ARG A 90 -8.37 -17.07 21.45
C ARG A 90 -8.80 -17.77 22.73
N ALA A 91 -8.28 -17.32 23.88
CA ALA A 91 -8.69 -17.89 25.16
C ALA A 91 -10.18 -17.65 25.44
N ILE A 92 -10.72 -16.45 25.14
CA ILE A 92 -12.15 -16.15 25.27
C ILE A 92 -12.98 -17.03 24.32
N ASN A 93 -12.55 -17.21 23.07
CA ASN A 93 -13.25 -18.08 22.12
C ASN A 93 -13.31 -19.52 22.62
N ASN A 94 -12.17 -20.11 23.00
CA ASN A 94 -12.08 -21.47 23.49
C ASN A 94 -12.90 -21.70 24.77
N LEU A 95 -12.82 -20.76 25.71
CA LEU A 95 -13.63 -20.82 26.94
C LEU A 95 -15.14 -20.79 26.64
N SER A 96 -15.54 -19.98 25.66
CA SER A 96 -16.92 -19.91 25.20
C SER A 96 -17.40 -21.24 24.58
N GLU A 97 -16.53 -21.90 23.80
CA GLU A 97 -16.82 -23.23 23.21
C GLU A 97 -16.95 -24.30 24.30
N TRP A 98 -16.00 -24.35 25.23
CA TRP A 98 -16.05 -25.32 26.35
C TRP A 98 -17.27 -25.14 27.26
N ILE A 99 -17.66 -23.89 27.57
CA ILE A 99 -18.88 -23.61 28.35
C ILE A 99 -20.12 -24.09 27.58
N GLU A 100 -20.15 -23.91 26.26
CA GLU A 100 -21.26 -24.39 25.43
C GLU A 100 -21.33 -25.93 25.40
N GLU A 101 -20.18 -26.63 25.28
CA GLU A 101 -20.07 -28.07 25.33
C GLU A 101 -20.48 -28.65 26.69
N ASP A 102 -19.98 -28.07 27.79
CA ASP A 102 -20.25 -28.50 29.16
C ASP A 102 -21.72 -28.34 29.58
N LEU A 103 -22.42 -27.36 29.01
CA LEU A 103 -23.78 -26.99 29.36
C LEU A 103 -24.81 -27.35 28.27
N GLU A 104 -24.45 -28.15 27.27
CA GLU A 104 -25.23 -28.39 26.04
C GLU A 104 -26.72 -28.65 26.30
N GLU A 105 -27.04 -29.47 27.31
CA GLU A 105 -28.42 -29.82 27.68
C GLU A 105 -29.11 -28.75 28.57
N SER A 106 -28.32 -27.84 29.18
CA SER A 106 -28.82 -26.86 30.17
C SER A 106 -28.88 -25.45 29.64
N LEU A 107 -28.32 -25.22 28.43
CA LEU A 107 -28.28 -23.89 27.82
C LEU A 107 -29.65 -23.45 27.33
N THR A 108 -30.08 -22.27 27.80
CA THR A 108 -31.24 -21.61 27.20
C THR A 108 -30.89 -21.05 25.83
N GLU A 109 -31.90 -20.87 24.95
CA GLU A 109 -31.72 -20.29 23.62
C GLU A 109 -31.11 -18.85 23.71
N ASP A 110 -31.51 -18.08 24.71
CA ASP A 110 -30.96 -16.75 24.98
C ASP A 110 -29.46 -16.80 25.31
N THR A 111 -29.05 -17.80 26.13
CA THR A 111 -27.64 -17.98 26.50
C THR A 111 -26.81 -18.38 25.28
N ARG A 112 -27.32 -19.31 24.46
CA ARG A 112 -26.68 -19.73 23.18
C ARG A 112 -26.54 -18.53 22.24
N THR A 113 -27.55 -17.71 22.10
CA THR A 113 -27.52 -16.47 21.30
C THR A 113 -26.45 -15.51 21.80
N ASN A 114 -26.37 -15.29 23.11
CA ASN A 114 -25.35 -14.40 23.70
C ASN A 114 -23.92 -14.93 23.50
N MET A 115 -23.70 -16.24 23.59
CA MET A 115 -22.39 -16.86 23.32
C MET A 115 -21.98 -16.70 21.85
N ASN A 116 -22.92 -16.91 20.92
CA ASN A 116 -22.68 -16.66 19.50
C ASN A 116 -22.33 -15.20 19.21
N LEU A 117 -23.05 -14.25 19.83
CA LEU A 117 -22.75 -12.82 19.72
C LEU A 117 -21.35 -12.52 20.27
N MET A 118 -20.98 -13.08 21.41
CA MET A 118 -19.65 -12.90 22.00
C MET A 118 -18.55 -13.42 21.07
N ARG A 119 -18.69 -14.65 20.56
CA ARG A 119 -17.74 -15.24 19.57
C ARG A 119 -17.64 -14.39 18.31
N GLY A 120 -18.75 -13.89 17.78
CA GLY A 120 -18.75 -12.96 16.66
C GLY A 120 -17.97 -11.68 16.94
N ARG A 121 -18.08 -11.13 18.17
CA ARG A 121 -17.28 -9.94 18.58
C ARG A 121 -15.78 -10.26 18.67
N VAL A 122 -15.43 -11.43 19.23
CA VAL A 122 -14.02 -11.89 19.30
C VAL A 122 -13.44 -12.07 17.90
N HIS A 123 -14.14 -12.79 17.02
CA HIS A 123 -13.69 -12.98 15.63
C HIS A 123 -13.49 -11.67 14.89
N ARG A 124 -14.39 -10.71 15.09
CA ARG A 124 -14.24 -9.39 14.53
C ARG A 124 -13.00 -8.65 15.04
N MET A 125 -12.69 -8.75 16.35
CA MET A 125 -11.47 -8.15 16.91
C MET A 125 -10.21 -8.79 16.30
N GLU A 126 -10.19 -10.11 16.10
CA GLU A 126 -9.10 -10.79 15.42
C GLU A 126 -8.92 -10.29 13.98
N ASN A 127 -10.01 -10.13 13.23
CA ASN A 127 -9.99 -9.61 11.87
C ASN A 127 -9.51 -8.14 11.81
N LEU A 128 -9.86 -7.31 12.77
CA LEU A 128 -9.35 -5.94 12.89
C LEU A 128 -7.83 -5.94 13.14
N ILE A 129 -7.35 -6.76 14.07
CA ILE A 129 -5.92 -6.90 14.38
C ILE A 129 -5.15 -7.39 13.15
N ASN A 130 -5.68 -8.38 12.43
CA ASN A 130 -5.08 -8.87 11.19
C ASN A 130 -5.00 -7.77 10.14
N GLY A 131 -6.08 -7.00 9.98
CA GLY A 131 -6.12 -5.89 9.03
C GLY A 131 -5.13 -4.77 9.35
N ILE A 132 -4.90 -4.45 10.64
CA ILE A 132 -3.87 -3.50 11.05
C ILE A 132 -2.47 -4.00 10.67
N LEU A 133 -2.16 -5.27 10.94
CA LEU A 133 -0.89 -5.88 10.57
C LEU A 133 -0.67 -5.87 9.06
N GLU A 134 -1.71 -6.20 8.31
CA GLU A 134 -1.67 -6.21 6.85
C GLU A 134 -1.42 -4.79 6.30
N TYR A 135 -2.19 -3.82 6.79
CA TYR A 135 -2.02 -2.40 6.43
C TYR A 135 -0.63 -1.88 6.76
N SER A 136 -0.07 -2.27 7.92
CA SER A 136 1.29 -1.90 8.33
C SER A 136 2.35 -2.42 7.37
N ARG A 137 2.20 -3.63 6.82
CA ARG A 137 3.20 -4.32 5.98
C ARG A 137 3.24 -3.87 4.52
N ILE A 138 2.23 -3.13 4.06
CA ILE A 138 2.18 -2.65 2.67
C ILE A 138 3.33 -1.67 2.42
N GLY A 139 4.02 -1.82 1.26
CA GLY A 139 5.12 -0.97 0.82
C GLY A 139 6.50 -1.35 1.36
N ARG A 140 6.60 -2.37 2.25
CA ARG A 140 7.86 -2.70 2.97
C ARG A 140 8.61 -3.93 2.48
N LYS A 141 7.94 -4.84 1.79
CA LYS A 141 8.63 -5.95 1.14
C LYS A 141 8.94 -5.54 -0.30
N GLN A 142 10.22 -5.63 -0.68
CA GLN A 142 10.55 -5.68 -2.09
C GLN A 142 9.90 -6.95 -2.65
N SER A 143 8.75 -6.80 -3.26
CA SER A 143 8.10 -7.91 -3.93
C SER A 143 8.68 -8.03 -5.33
N VAL A 144 8.91 -9.26 -5.75
CA VAL A 144 9.42 -9.55 -7.08
C VAL A 144 8.29 -9.37 -8.08
N GLU A 145 8.55 -8.60 -9.13
CA GLU A 145 7.61 -8.44 -10.23
C GLU A 145 7.64 -9.67 -11.15
N HIS A 146 6.46 -10.16 -11.52
CA HIS A 146 6.27 -11.25 -12.46
C HIS A 146 5.38 -10.79 -13.62
N ILE A 147 5.43 -11.49 -14.74
CA ILE A 147 4.40 -11.35 -15.79
C ILE A 147 3.13 -11.96 -15.23
N VAL A 148 2.07 -11.17 -15.14
CA VAL A 148 0.78 -11.57 -14.59
C VAL A 148 -0.29 -11.41 -15.66
N ASP A 149 -1.00 -12.48 -15.92
CA ASP A 149 -2.24 -12.46 -16.71
C ASP A 149 -3.40 -12.14 -15.76
N LEU A 150 -3.95 -10.94 -15.89
CA LEU A 150 -5.06 -10.52 -15.05
C LEU A 150 -6.38 -11.23 -15.37
N ASN A 151 -6.55 -11.79 -16.58
CA ASN A 151 -7.74 -12.57 -16.90
C ASN A 151 -7.75 -13.86 -16.08
N GLU A 152 -6.61 -14.55 -16.01
CA GLU A 152 -6.44 -15.76 -15.21
C GLU A 152 -6.62 -15.43 -13.71
N LEU A 153 -5.92 -14.40 -13.20
CA LEU A 153 -5.95 -13.99 -11.81
C LEU A 153 -7.37 -13.66 -11.32
N VAL A 154 -8.12 -12.88 -12.13
CA VAL A 154 -9.50 -12.48 -11.78
C VAL A 154 -10.44 -13.67 -11.89
N SER A 155 -10.28 -14.52 -12.92
CA SER A 155 -11.10 -15.72 -13.09
C SER A 155 -10.92 -16.75 -11.97
N GLU A 156 -9.68 -16.94 -11.48
CA GLU A 156 -9.40 -17.79 -10.32
C GLU A 156 -10.15 -17.33 -9.05
N ARG A 157 -10.31 -16.03 -8.85
CA ARG A 157 -10.96 -15.44 -7.68
C ARG A 157 -12.48 -15.32 -7.81
N LEU A 158 -12.98 -15.31 -9.04
CA LEU A 158 -14.39 -15.16 -9.39
C LEU A 158 -14.94 -16.44 -10.03
N SER A 159 -14.31 -17.58 -9.77
CA SER A 159 -14.83 -18.84 -10.27
C SER A 159 -16.27 -19.07 -9.77
N PRO A 160 -17.15 -19.68 -10.58
CA PRO A 160 -18.53 -19.93 -10.19
C PRO A 160 -18.69 -20.72 -8.88
N GLU A 161 -17.62 -21.43 -8.48
CA GLU A 161 -17.57 -22.20 -7.22
C GLU A 161 -17.40 -21.30 -5.98
N LEU A 162 -16.82 -20.11 -6.15
CA LEU A 162 -16.57 -19.13 -5.09
C LEU A 162 -17.65 -18.05 -5.01
N LEU A 163 -18.45 -17.90 -6.07
CA LEU A 163 -19.53 -16.92 -6.12
C LEU A 163 -20.85 -17.56 -5.62
N PRO A 164 -21.72 -16.79 -4.95
CA PRO A 164 -23.09 -17.23 -4.72
C PRO A 164 -23.76 -17.62 -6.05
N SER A 165 -24.57 -18.66 -6.07
CA SER A 165 -25.12 -19.29 -7.28
C SER A 165 -25.98 -18.35 -8.16
N ASN A 166 -26.42 -17.22 -7.63
CA ASN A 166 -27.19 -16.18 -8.36
C ASN A 166 -26.36 -14.96 -8.76
N PHE A 167 -25.03 -14.98 -8.51
CA PHE A 167 -24.15 -13.84 -8.78
C PHE A 167 -23.68 -13.87 -10.25
N GLN A 168 -23.78 -12.75 -10.94
CA GLN A 168 -23.30 -12.60 -12.31
C GLN A 168 -21.96 -11.89 -12.33
N PHE A 169 -21.01 -12.46 -13.07
CA PHE A 169 -19.73 -11.85 -13.34
C PHE A 169 -19.64 -11.42 -14.80
N VAL A 170 -19.25 -10.17 -15.06
CA VAL A 170 -19.11 -9.59 -16.39
C VAL A 170 -17.71 -9.01 -16.57
N MET A 171 -17.07 -9.39 -17.66
CA MET A 171 -15.77 -8.86 -18.06
C MET A 171 -15.86 -8.44 -19.53
N PRO A 172 -16.23 -7.19 -19.84
CA PRO A 172 -16.55 -6.76 -21.19
C PRO A 172 -15.32 -6.72 -22.12
N ASN A 173 -14.14 -6.56 -21.56
CA ASN A 173 -12.86 -6.50 -22.28
C ASN A 173 -11.84 -7.43 -21.64
N ASN A 174 -10.91 -7.97 -22.45
CA ASN A 174 -9.78 -8.69 -21.88
C ASN A 174 -8.91 -7.75 -21.05
N LEU A 175 -8.55 -8.24 -19.87
CA LEU A 175 -7.60 -7.58 -18.99
C LEU A 175 -6.16 -7.74 -19.51
N PRO A 176 -5.25 -6.80 -19.21
CA PRO A 176 -3.90 -6.85 -19.70
C PRO A 176 -3.04 -7.95 -19.06
N VAL A 177 -2.05 -8.39 -19.81
CA VAL A 177 -0.93 -9.21 -19.32
C VAL A 177 0.29 -8.32 -19.25
N PHE A 178 0.85 -8.11 -18.06
CA PHE A 178 2.00 -7.21 -17.88
C PHE A 178 2.84 -7.58 -16.66
N LYS A 179 4.02 -7.00 -16.58
CA LYS A 179 4.95 -7.23 -15.47
C LYS A 179 4.52 -6.40 -14.25
N THR A 180 4.17 -7.07 -13.16
CA THR A 180 3.72 -6.42 -11.91
C THR A 180 3.89 -7.33 -10.70
N GLU A 181 3.65 -6.79 -9.52
CA GLU A 181 3.58 -7.55 -8.26
C GLU A 181 2.23 -8.27 -8.14
N ARG A 182 2.22 -9.58 -8.41
CA ARG A 182 0.99 -10.42 -8.40
C ARG A 182 0.20 -10.25 -7.10
N VAL A 183 0.86 -10.36 -5.96
CA VAL A 183 0.20 -10.31 -4.64
C VAL A 183 -0.50 -8.97 -4.39
N ALA A 184 0.13 -7.86 -4.78
CA ALA A 184 -0.41 -6.53 -4.56
C ALA A 184 -1.67 -6.27 -5.42
N ILE A 185 -1.60 -6.58 -6.73
CA ILE A 185 -2.74 -6.38 -7.62
C ILE A 185 -3.89 -7.36 -7.33
N GLU A 186 -3.57 -8.60 -6.98
CA GLU A 186 -4.54 -9.61 -6.54
C GLU A 186 -5.30 -9.15 -5.30
N GLN A 187 -4.61 -8.56 -4.33
CA GLN A 187 -5.22 -8.02 -3.12
C GLN A 187 -6.17 -6.87 -3.41
N VAL A 188 -5.82 -5.97 -4.36
CA VAL A 188 -6.71 -4.89 -4.78
C VAL A 188 -8.01 -5.43 -5.36
N PHE A 189 -7.94 -6.36 -6.33
CA PHE A 189 -9.14 -6.96 -6.92
C PHE A 189 -9.95 -7.75 -5.90
N SER A 190 -9.29 -8.55 -5.06
CA SER A 190 -9.96 -9.35 -4.02
C SER A 190 -10.75 -8.49 -3.04
N ASN A 191 -10.22 -7.34 -2.62
CA ASN A 191 -10.94 -6.43 -1.73
C ASN A 191 -12.15 -5.79 -2.41
N PHE A 192 -12.04 -5.32 -3.65
CA PHE A 192 -13.18 -4.75 -4.38
C PHE A 192 -14.27 -5.78 -4.65
N VAL A 193 -13.88 -6.96 -5.13
CA VAL A 193 -14.82 -8.05 -5.44
C VAL A 193 -15.49 -8.55 -4.17
N SER A 194 -14.75 -8.77 -3.09
CA SER A 194 -15.32 -9.18 -1.80
C SER A 194 -16.33 -8.14 -1.29
N ASN A 195 -16.06 -6.84 -1.45
CA ASN A 195 -17.00 -5.80 -1.11
C ASN A 195 -18.25 -5.84 -2.00
N ALA A 196 -18.08 -5.99 -3.32
CA ALA A 196 -19.19 -6.10 -4.26
C ALA A 196 -20.11 -7.29 -3.94
N ILE A 197 -19.55 -8.43 -3.52
CA ILE A 197 -20.34 -9.60 -3.11
C ILE A 197 -21.03 -9.35 -1.77
N LYS A 198 -20.29 -8.85 -0.81
CA LYS A 198 -20.71 -8.73 0.59
C LYS A 198 -21.84 -7.72 0.79
N TYR A 199 -21.80 -6.60 0.07
CA TYR A 199 -22.74 -5.51 0.24
C TYR A 199 -23.85 -5.51 -0.81
N ASN A 200 -23.83 -6.43 -1.77
CA ASN A 200 -24.87 -6.48 -2.81
C ASN A 200 -26.16 -7.10 -2.26
N THR A 201 -27.21 -6.34 -2.32
CA THR A 201 -28.57 -6.74 -1.90
C THR A 201 -29.52 -6.88 -3.09
N SER A 202 -29.03 -6.79 -4.32
CA SER A 202 -29.84 -6.93 -5.54
C SER A 202 -30.44 -8.34 -5.67
N LYS A 203 -31.58 -8.44 -6.32
CA LYS A 203 -32.16 -9.76 -6.67
C LYS A 203 -31.30 -10.53 -7.68
N ASN A 204 -30.64 -9.80 -8.57
CA ASN A 204 -29.71 -10.35 -9.55
C ASN A 204 -28.35 -9.66 -9.36
N PRO A 205 -27.58 -10.07 -8.36
CA PRO A 205 -26.33 -9.39 -8.04
C PRO A 205 -25.31 -9.59 -9.16
N MET A 206 -24.60 -8.51 -9.48
CA MET A 206 -23.64 -8.48 -10.59
C MET A 206 -22.39 -7.73 -10.16
N VAL A 207 -21.24 -8.20 -10.63
CA VAL A 207 -19.99 -7.46 -10.63
C VAL A 207 -19.41 -7.41 -12.03
N GLU A 208 -18.98 -6.23 -12.43
CA GLU A 208 -18.32 -5.98 -13.72
C GLU A 208 -16.89 -5.47 -13.47
N ILE A 209 -15.93 -6.05 -14.17
CA ILE A 209 -14.52 -5.63 -14.11
C ILE A 209 -14.07 -5.26 -15.51
N GLY A 210 -13.49 -4.08 -15.67
CA GLY A 210 -12.96 -3.64 -16.94
C GLY A 210 -11.71 -2.80 -16.80
N VAL A 211 -11.12 -2.48 -17.96
CA VAL A 211 -9.88 -1.73 -18.07
C VAL A 211 -9.91 -0.80 -19.26
N LYS A 212 -9.23 0.34 -19.11
CA LYS A 212 -8.94 1.29 -20.17
C LYS A 212 -7.47 1.69 -20.10
N GLU A 213 -6.83 1.85 -21.24
CA GLU A 213 -5.47 2.40 -21.28
C GLU A 213 -5.51 3.92 -21.11
N ASN A 214 -4.73 4.41 -20.16
CA ASN A 214 -4.61 5.85 -19.88
C ASN A 214 -3.12 6.24 -19.77
N GLY A 215 -2.50 6.54 -20.90
CA GLY A 215 -1.09 6.94 -20.96
C GLY A 215 -0.15 5.88 -20.38
N ARG A 216 0.56 6.21 -19.31
CA ARG A 216 1.48 5.31 -18.60
C ARG A 216 0.80 4.37 -17.61
N PHE A 217 -0.52 4.47 -17.45
CA PHE A 217 -1.31 3.67 -16.53
C PHE A 217 -2.33 2.80 -17.27
N TYR A 218 -2.72 1.72 -16.63
CA TYR A 218 -4.00 1.07 -16.83
C TYR A 218 -4.99 1.69 -15.84
N GLU A 219 -6.17 2.08 -16.31
CA GLU A 219 -7.29 2.52 -15.49
C GLU A 219 -8.29 1.36 -15.41
N PHE A 220 -8.35 0.73 -14.26
CA PHE A 220 -9.26 -0.37 -13.98
C PHE A 220 -10.51 0.13 -13.30
N PHE A 221 -11.59 -0.62 -13.45
CA PHE A 221 -12.76 -0.43 -12.61
C PHE A 221 -13.37 -1.76 -12.17
N VAL A 222 -13.99 -1.72 -10.99
CA VAL A 222 -14.83 -2.79 -10.45
C VAL A 222 -16.17 -2.15 -10.10
N ALA A 223 -17.24 -2.60 -10.77
CA ALA A 223 -18.59 -2.06 -10.60
C ALA A 223 -19.52 -3.14 -10.06
N ASP A 224 -20.43 -2.77 -9.17
CA ASP A 224 -21.51 -3.60 -8.68
C ASP A 224 -22.87 -2.90 -8.87
N ASN A 225 -23.94 -3.67 -8.83
CA ASN A 225 -25.31 -3.19 -8.87
C ASN A 225 -26.01 -3.26 -7.50
N GLY A 226 -25.23 -3.08 -6.43
CA GLY A 226 -25.70 -3.07 -5.06
C GLY A 226 -26.40 -1.78 -4.63
N PRO A 227 -26.49 -1.49 -3.33
CA PRO A 227 -27.21 -0.35 -2.79
C PRO A 227 -26.55 1.00 -3.07
N GLY A 228 -25.33 1.01 -3.62
CA GLY A 228 -24.58 2.24 -3.85
C GLY A 228 -24.13 2.94 -2.56
N ILE A 229 -23.43 4.06 -2.73
CA ILE A 229 -22.83 4.86 -1.66
C ILE A 229 -23.18 6.33 -1.93
N GLU A 230 -23.70 7.00 -0.93
CA GLU A 230 -24.02 8.43 -1.02
C GLU A 230 -22.73 9.26 -1.16
N PRO A 231 -22.72 10.34 -1.97
CA PRO A 231 -21.52 11.12 -2.28
C PRO A 231 -20.75 11.65 -1.05
N GLU A 232 -21.45 11.95 0.03
CA GLU A 232 -20.86 12.44 1.27
C GLU A 232 -19.91 11.42 1.94
N TYR A 233 -20.02 10.13 1.59
CA TYR A 233 -19.19 9.06 2.15
C TYR A 233 -18.05 8.61 1.22
N HIS A 234 -17.93 9.14 0.00
CA HIS A 234 -16.96 8.69 -0.98
C HIS A 234 -15.50 8.78 -0.48
N ASP A 235 -15.16 9.84 0.25
CA ASP A 235 -13.83 9.96 0.85
C ASP A 235 -13.66 9.09 2.10
N GLN A 236 -14.75 8.89 2.84
CA GLN A 236 -14.74 8.18 4.11
C GLN A 236 -14.58 6.66 3.94
N VAL A 237 -15.05 6.07 2.83
CA VAL A 237 -14.96 4.62 2.60
C VAL A 237 -13.53 4.12 2.51
N PHE A 238 -12.56 4.98 2.21
CA PHE A 238 -11.13 4.67 2.17
C PHE A 238 -10.40 4.94 3.49
N VAL A 239 -11.10 5.47 4.50
CA VAL A 239 -10.51 5.71 5.83
C VAL A 239 -10.55 4.41 6.62
N ILE A 240 -9.42 4.09 7.27
CA ILE A 240 -9.29 2.87 8.06
C ILE A 240 -10.33 2.81 9.19
N PHE A 241 -10.97 1.66 9.39
CA PHE A 241 -12.02 1.41 10.39
C PHE A 241 -13.36 2.10 10.15
N GLN A 242 -13.54 2.76 9.01
CA GLN A 242 -14.84 3.30 8.62
C GLN A 242 -15.72 2.22 7.97
N THR A 243 -16.97 2.15 8.41
CA THR A 243 -18.00 1.28 7.83
C THR A 243 -19.31 2.06 7.76
N LEU A 244 -19.98 2.05 6.61
CA LEU A 244 -21.22 2.80 6.38
C LEU A 244 -22.46 2.11 6.92
N GLN A 245 -22.41 0.79 7.07
CA GLN A 245 -23.53 0.01 7.60
C GLN A 245 -23.35 -0.29 9.08
N SER A 246 -24.49 -0.49 9.76
CA SER A 246 -24.50 -0.92 11.16
C SER A 246 -23.66 -2.19 11.31
N ARG A 247 -22.71 -2.11 12.22
CA ARG A 247 -21.71 -3.13 12.52
C ARG A 247 -22.30 -4.49 12.93
N ASP A 248 -23.59 -4.54 13.24
CA ASP A 248 -24.32 -5.74 13.65
C ASP A 248 -25.00 -6.46 12.48
N LYS A 249 -25.12 -5.81 11.32
CA LYS A 249 -25.78 -6.38 10.14
C LYS A 249 -24.82 -7.05 9.16
N ILE A 250 -23.62 -6.51 9.01
CA ILE A 250 -22.62 -7.04 8.08
C ILE A 250 -21.26 -7.04 8.77
N GLU A 251 -20.68 -8.22 8.89
CA GLU A 251 -19.37 -8.41 9.47
C GLU A 251 -18.29 -7.78 8.59
N SER A 252 -17.83 -6.59 8.93
CA SER A 252 -16.77 -5.88 8.21
C SER A 252 -15.81 -5.17 9.16
N THR A 253 -14.55 -5.14 8.77
CA THR A 253 -13.49 -4.52 9.55
C THR A 253 -13.28 -3.04 9.19
N GLY A 254 -13.72 -2.60 8.01
CA GLY A 254 -13.43 -1.27 7.50
C GLY A 254 -11.94 -1.06 7.15
N VAL A 255 -11.18 -2.14 6.93
CA VAL A 255 -9.75 -2.07 6.60
C VAL A 255 -9.49 -2.30 5.12
N GLY A 256 -10.32 -3.07 4.43
CA GLY A 256 -10.08 -3.53 3.05
C GLY A 256 -9.85 -2.39 2.05
N LEU A 257 -10.72 -1.38 2.03
CA LEU A 257 -10.58 -0.24 1.10
C LEU A 257 -9.41 0.69 1.49
N ALA A 258 -9.07 0.80 2.77
CA ALA A 258 -7.88 1.51 3.20
C ALA A 258 -6.59 0.80 2.75
N ILE A 259 -6.58 -0.54 2.78
CA ILE A 259 -5.51 -1.37 2.21
C ILE A 259 -5.37 -1.12 0.71
N VAL A 260 -6.48 -1.14 -0.03
CA VAL A 260 -6.52 -0.84 -1.47
C VAL A 260 -5.91 0.52 -1.76
N LYS A 261 -6.36 1.56 -1.08
CA LYS A 261 -5.84 2.92 -1.25
C LYS A 261 -4.33 2.98 -0.99
N LYS A 262 -3.86 2.33 0.07
CA LYS A 262 -2.43 2.31 0.39
C LYS A 262 -1.61 1.58 -0.67
N ILE A 263 -2.04 0.40 -1.13
CA ILE A 263 -1.35 -0.35 -2.19
C ILE A 263 -1.25 0.49 -3.47
N ILE A 264 -2.35 1.08 -3.91
CA ILE A 264 -2.39 1.85 -5.14
C ILE A 264 -1.49 3.08 -5.06
N HIS A 265 -1.51 3.81 -3.94
CA HIS A 265 -0.62 4.96 -3.72
C HIS A 265 0.86 4.56 -3.71
N GLU A 266 1.22 3.45 -3.08
CA GLU A 266 2.60 2.90 -3.09
C GLU A 266 3.08 2.54 -4.51
N LYS A 267 2.15 2.24 -5.42
CA LYS A 267 2.45 2.01 -6.84
C LYS A 267 2.43 3.30 -7.67
N GLY A 268 2.18 4.46 -7.06
CA GLY A 268 2.07 5.75 -7.75
C GLY A 268 0.78 5.90 -8.56
N GLY A 269 -0.25 5.14 -8.22
CA GLY A 269 -1.60 5.24 -8.79
C GLY A 269 -2.56 6.05 -7.92
N GLU A 270 -3.78 6.19 -8.41
CA GLU A 270 -4.90 6.86 -7.75
C GLU A 270 -6.09 5.91 -7.66
N VAL A 271 -6.96 6.12 -6.66
CA VAL A 271 -8.20 5.37 -6.46
C VAL A 271 -9.35 6.34 -6.16
N TRP A 272 -10.50 6.11 -6.80
CA TRP A 272 -11.72 6.89 -6.57
C TRP A 272 -12.96 6.04 -6.77
N ILE A 273 -14.13 6.62 -6.49
CA ILE A 273 -15.43 5.97 -6.60
C ILE A 273 -16.41 6.89 -7.35
N GLU A 274 -17.25 6.27 -8.16
CA GLU A 274 -18.47 6.86 -8.72
C GLU A 274 -19.65 6.02 -8.24
N SER A 275 -20.53 6.62 -7.47
CA SER A 275 -21.67 5.91 -6.89
C SER A 275 -22.77 6.88 -6.51
N GLU A 276 -24.00 6.39 -6.61
CA GLU A 276 -25.20 7.05 -6.08
C GLU A 276 -26.02 5.99 -5.33
N LYS A 277 -26.78 6.44 -4.35
CA LYS A 277 -27.70 5.57 -3.61
C LYS A 277 -28.62 4.79 -4.55
N ASP A 278 -28.76 3.49 -4.33
CA ASP A 278 -29.58 2.54 -5.07
C ASP A 278 -29.21 2.37 -6.56
N LYS A 279 -28.02 2.85 -6.99
CA LYS A 279 -27.53 2.69 -8.37
C LYS A 279 -26.27 1.84 -8.48
N GLY A 280 -25.84 1.22 -7.38
CA GLY A 280 -24.59 0.48 -7.32
C GLY A 280 -23.37 1.37 -7.09
N ALA A 281 -22.21 0.75 -7.04
CA ALA A 281 -20.93 1.45 -6.87
C ALA A 281 -19.94 1.04 -7.95
N LYS A 282 -19.15 1.99 -8.42
CA LYS A 282 -18.08 1.78 -9.37
C LYS A 282 -16.80 2.35 -8.81
N PHE A 283 -15.90 1.48 -8.43
CA PHE A 283 -14.57 1.81 -7.93
C PHE A 283 -13.58 1.81 -9.08
N TYR A 284 -12.81 2.87 -9.19
CA TYR A 284 -11.77 3.03 -10.19
C TYR A 284 -10.41 3.07 -9.52
N PHE A 285 -9.40 2.57 -10.23
CA PHE A 285 -8.02 2.76 -9.83
C PHE A 285 -7.08 2.77 -11.02
N THR A 286 -5.98 3.51 -10.88
CA THR A 286 -4.91 3.50 -11.87
C THR A 286 -3.76 2.63 -11.39
N TRP A 287 -3.14 1.90 -12.34
CA TRP A 287 -1.99 1.07 -12.08
C TRP A 287 -0.92 1.29 -13.14
N PRO A 288 0.37 1.52 -12.78
CA PRO A 288 1.40 1.80 -13.75
C PRO A 288 1.70 0.59 -14.65
N LYS A 289 1.85 0.82 -15.95
CA LYS A 289 2.24 -0.20 -16.93
C LYS A 289 3.69 -0.67 -16.74
N TYR A 290 4.53 0.23 -16.22
CA TYR A 290 5.94 0.00 -15.90
C TYR A 290 6.26 0.65 -14.56
N ARG A 291 7.19 0.05 -13.82
CA ARG A 291 7.67 0.66 -12.59
C ARG A 291 8.31 2.01 -12.94
N LEU A 292 7.83 3.07 -12.33
CA LEU A 292 8.52 4.36 -12.36
C LEU A 292 9.80 4.16 -11.52
N ASN A 293 10.97 4.04 -12.19
CA ASN A 293 12.24 4.09 -11.49
C ASN A 293 12.36 5.50 -10.89
N ASN A 294 12.26 5.61 -9.57
CA ASN A 294 12.67 6.79 -8.82
C ASN A 294 14.18 6.78 -8.65
#